data_dc5358cd2770b25c0458b7fc0196e8f9
#
_entry.id   dc5358cd2770b25c0458b7fc0196e8f9
#
_cell.length_a   1.000
_cell.length_b   1.000
_cell.length_c   1.000
_cell.angle_alpha   90.00
_cell.angle_beta   90.00
_cell.angle_gamma   90.00
#
_symmetry.space_group_name_H-M   'P 1'
#
loop_
_entity.id
_entity.type
_entity.pdbx_description
1 polymer ?
#
loop_
_entity_poly.entity_id
_entity_poly.type
_entity_poly.pdbx_seq_one_letter_code
_entity_poly.pdbx_strand_id
1 'polypeptide(L)'
;MTVGFHSPLPPAPTGVADYSAALLPALRELLPVSGTPARDADVELYHLGNNPLHREIYRRALRRPGVVVLHDALLNHFLLGELGEADYAEEFVFNYGEWHRGLAHDLWQNRARSGVESAYFAWPMIARVCRSALAVIVHNPGAADTVLRHAPQARVVEIPHLWNPVASGDGEERARLRREWGVPGGALVLGVFGHLRETKRLGPVLRAFARLRAATLPVHLLVAGEFVSPGVERSYAWELGQPGIIRRGHLPEREFWRHAGAADLCLNLRYPSAGESSGIAVRLMGAGCATMLTDGREIDRFPREVCLRCDAGMAEEDQILAYCLWALRSPQGLAQVGDAAAAYIRREHDLHRVAGLYAETLRGVVGRV
;
A
#
# COMPACT_ATOMS: atom_id res chain seq x y z
N MET A 1 14.12 20.14 20.65
CA MET A 1 14.09 19.76 19.22
C MET A 1 12.66 19.80 18.75
N THR A 2 12.33 20.66 17.84
CA THR A 2 11.01 20.84 17.24
C THR A 2 11.00 20.25 15.83
N VAL A 3 9.97 19.48 15.48
CA VAL A 3 9.82 18.81 14.19
C VAL A 3 8.83 19.58 13.33
N GLY A 4 9.21 19.93 12.11
CA GLY A 4 8.31 20.45 11.07
C GLY A 4 7.67 19.28 10.32
N PHE A 5 6.36 19.06 10.48
CA PHE A 5 5.65 17.94 9.90
C PHE A 5 4.95 18.32 8.59
N HIS A 6 5.30 17.67 7.48
CA HIS A 6 4.77 17.94 6.15
C HIS A 6 4.17 16.68 5.53
N SER A 7 2.87 16.64 5.47
CA SER A 7 2.11 15.52 4.87
C SER A 7 0.74 16.00 4.37
N PRO A 8 0.15 15.37 3.38
CA PRO A 8 -1.29 15.44 3.22
C PRO A 8 -1.97 14.97 4.50
N LEU A 9 -3.04 15.64 4.89
CA LEU A 9 -3.90 15.29 6.03
C LEU A 9 -5.35 15.22 5.57
N PRO A 10 -6.26 14.52 6.27
CA PRO A 10 -7.68 14.55 5.94
C PRO A 10 -8.22 15.97 5.86
N PRO A 11 -9.10 16.28 4.90
CA PRO A 11 -9.85 15.35 4.04
C PRO A 11 -9.16 14.96 2.71
N ALA A 12 -7.85 15.08 2.59
CA ALA A 12 -7.14 14.68 1.37
C ALA A 12 -7.36 13.17 1.07
N PRO A 13 -7.82 12.78 -0.14
CA PRO A 13 -8.23 11.42 -0.45
C PRO A 13 -7.02 10.51 -0.75
N THR A 14 -6.17 10.27 0.23
CA THR A 14 -4.99 9.41 0.09
C THR A 14 -4.70 8.63 1.37
N GLY A 15 -4.25 7.38 1.24
CA GLY A 15 -3.83 6.57 2.39
C GLY A 15 -2.68 7.19 3.21
N VAL A 16 -1.87 8.06 2.60
CA VAL A 16 -0.84 8.82 3.33
C VAL A 16 -1.46 9.83 4.29
N ALA A 17 -2.62 10.42 3.93
CA ALA A 17 -3.34 11.33 4.84
C ALA A 17 -3.84 10.58 6.08
N ASP A 18 -4.42 9.39 5.91
CA ASP A 18 -4.89 8.57 7.01
C ASP A 18 -3.74 8.08 7.89
N TYR A 19 -2.64 7.65 7.25
CA TYR A 19 -1.40 7.28 7.94
C TYR A 19 -0.89 8.42 8.81
N SER A 20 -0.79 9.62 8.25
CA SER A 20 -0.25 10.80 8.93
C SER A 20 -1.18 11.32 10.03
N ALA A 21 -2.49 11.21 9.83
CA ALA A 21 -3.48 11.55 10.87
C ALA A 21 -3.37 10.64 12.09
N ALA A 22 -3.03 9.37 11.89
CA ALA A 22 -2.78 8.44 12.99
C ALA A 22 -1.40 8.66 13.65
N LEU A 23 -0.34 8.87 12.85
CA LEU A 23 1.02 9.04 13.36
C LEU A 23 1.19 10.35 14.15
N LEU A 24 0.64 11.46 13.67
CA LEU A 24 0.91 12.79 14.20
C LEU A 24 0.57 12.97 15.68
N PRO A 25 -0.59 12.50 16.20
CA PRO A 25 -0.87 12.55 17.62
C PRO A 25 0.14 11.75 18.47
N ALA A 26 0.45 10.52 18.06
CA ALA A 26 1.39 9.67 18.77
C ALA A 26 2.83 10.23 18.76
N LEU A 27 3.24 10.88 17.66
CA LEU A 27 4.53 11.53 17.58
C LEU A 27 4.59 12.79 18.47
N ARG A 28 3.48 13.52 18.62
CA ARG A 28 3.36 14.68 19.51
C ARG A 28 3.49 14.35 20.99
N GLU A 29 3.19 13.14 21.40
CA GLU A 29 3.44 12.65 22.75
C GLU A 29 4.94 12.50 23.05
N LEU A 30 5.76 12.30 22.02
CA LEU A 30 7.20 12.02 22.13
C LEU A 30 8.09 13.21 21.81
N LEU A 31 7.62 14.15 20.99
CA LEU A 31 8.38 15.29 20.46
C LEU A 31 7.45 16.50 20.23
N PRO A 32 7.95 17.74 20.43
CA PRO A 32 7.30 18.93 19.94
C PRO A 32 7.18 18.89 18.41
N VAL A 33 5.97 18.82 17.88
CA VAL A 33 5.70 18.79 16.43
C VAL A 33 4.85 19.99 16.06
N SER A 34 5.38 20.85 15.20
CA SER A 34 4.68 22.00 14.64
C SER A 34 4.01 21.63 13.30
N GLY A 35 2.82 22.22 13.05
CA GLY A 35 2.16 22.11 11.75
C GLY A 35 2.83 22.95 10.67
N THR A 36 2.44 22.78 9.42
CA THR A 36 2.92 23.59 8.28
C THR A 36 2.23 24.97 8.26
N PRO A 37 2.97 26.08 8.10
CA PRO A 37 4.41 26.17 7.95
C PRO A 37 5.13 26.37 9.29
N ALA A 38 6.04 25.46 9.64
CA ALA A 38 6.95 25.67 10.74
C ALA A 38 8.03 26.66 10.32
N ARG A 39 8.13 27.81 10.99
CA ARG A 39 9.18 28.80 10.69
C ARG A 39 10.53 28.43 11.34
N ASP A 40 10.50 27.70 12.48
CA ASP A 40 11.67 27.45 13.33
C ASP A 40 11.77 25.96 13.76
N ALA A 41 11.57 25.00 12.83
CA ALA A 41 11.81 23.61 13.12
C ALA A 41 13.31 23.27 13.07
N ASP A 42 13.78 22.49 14.06
CA ASP A 42 15.14 21.98 14.11
C ASP A 42 15.37 20.90 13.05
N VAL A 43 14.32 20.15 12.70
CA VAL A 43 14.33 19.12 11.65
C VAL A 43 12.97 19.05 10.96
N GLU A 44 13.01 18.87 9.65
CA GLU A 44 11.80 18.69 8.84
C GLU A 44 11.54 17.20 8.59
N LEU A 45 10.27 16.80 8.62
CA LEU A 45 9.79 15.47 8.30
C LEU A 45 8.80 15.55 7.13
N TYR A 46 9.15 14.94 5.99
CA TYR A 46 8.41 15.01 4.74
C TYR A 46 7.83 13.65 4.36
N HIS A 47 6.52 13.54 4.27
CA HIS A 47 5.85 12.34 3.76
C HIS A 47 5.61 12.47 2.26
N LEU A 48 6.18 11.56 1.48
CA LEU A 48 6.08 11.54 0.02
C LEU A 48 5.39 10.26 -0.47
N GLY A 49 4.51 10.44 -1.44
CA GLY A 49 3.85 9.37 -2.18
C GLY A 49 3.74 9.72 -3.66
N ASN A 50 3.35 8.76 -4.46
CA ASN A 50 3.38 8.82 -5.92
C ASN A 50 2.11 9.47 -6.52
N ASN A 51 1.73 10.67 -6.04
CA ASN A 51 0.56 11.42 -6.53
C ASN A 51 0.72 12.96 -6.36
N PRO A 52 -0.08 13.79 -7.05
CA PRO A 52 0.04 15.25 -7.06
C PRO A 52 -0.12 15.95 -5.71
N LEU A 53 -0.74 15.32 -4.70
CA LEU A 53 -0.92 15.91 -3.37
C LEU A 53 0.41 16.18 -2.65
N HIS A 54 1.49 15.55 -3.13
CA HIS A 54 2.84 15.69 -2.55
C HIS A 54 3.70 16.76 -3.22
N ARG A 55 3.18 17.52 -4.21
CA ARG A 55 3.93 18.52 -4.99
C ARG A 55 4.72 19.50 -4.14
N GLU A 56 4.04 20.21 -3.24
CA GLU A 56 4.70 21.25 -2.43
C GLU A 56 5.62 20.65 -1.36
N ILE A 57 5.29 19.46 -0.87
CA ILE A 57 6.11 18.71 0.08
C ILE A 57 7.42 18.30 -0.58
N TYR A 58 7.38 17.75 -1.80
CA TYR A 58 8.55 17.37 -2.58
C TYR A 58 9.45 18.58 -2.88
N ARG A 59 8.87 19.69 -3.36
CA ARG A 59 9.60 20.94 -3.64
C ARG A 59 10.27 21.50 -2.39
N ARG A 60 9.58 21.40 -1.24
CA ARG A 60 10.13 21.87 0.04
C ARG A 60 11.27 20.96 0.50
N ALA A 61 11.13 19.63 0.39
CA ALA A 61 12.18 18.69 0.75
C ALA A 61 13.49 18.92 -0.03
N LEU A 62 13.40 19.31 -1.31
CA LEU A 62 14.57 19.66 -2.12
C LEU A 62 15.22 20.99 -1.72
N ARG A 63 14.44 21.97 -1.21
CA ARG A 63 14.97 23.29 -0.81
C ARG A 63 15.51 23.31 0.61
N ARG A 64 14.90 22.55 1.50
CA ARG A 64 15.29 22.45 2.91
C ARG A 64 15.41 20.97 3.27
N PRO A 65 16.63 20.42 3.25
CA PRO A 65 16.85 19.02 3.57
C PRO A 65 16.29 18.63 4.94
N GLY A 66 15.71 17.44 5.03
CA GLY A 66 15.11 16.89 6.23
C GLY A 66 15.02 15.36 6.16
N VAL A 67 14.25 14.76 7.04
CA VAL A 67 13.94 13.33 6.98
C VAL A 67 12.78 13.12 5.99
N VAL A 68 12.99 12.25 5.01
CA VAL A 68 12.00 11.94 3.97
C VAL A 68 11.42 10.55 4.24
N VAL A 69 10.09 10.45 4.31
CA VAL A 69 9.35 9.18 4.37
C VAL A 69 8.84 8.87 2.97
N LEU A 70 9.30 7.78 2.38
CA LEU A 70 8.79 7.29 1.10
C LEU A 70 7.71 6.25 1.34
N HIS A 71 6.45 6.63 1.12
CA HIS A 71 5.32 5.69 1.12
C HIS A 71 5.29 4.83 -0.14
N ASP A 72 5.75 5.40 -1.25
CA ASP A 72 6.04 4.70 -2.51
C ASP A 72 7.54 4.90 -2.82
N ALA A 73 8.29 3.83 -3.07
CA ALA A 73 9.68 3.91 -3.50
C ALA A 73 9.81 4.14 -5.02
N LEU A 74 8.76 4.66 -5.63
CA LEU A 74 8.67 5.05 -7.04
C LEU A 74 7.89 6.36 -7.12
N LEU A 75 8.51 7.40 -7.67
CA LEU A 75 7.90 8.72 -7.86
C LEU A 75 7.68 9.06 -9.35
N ASN A 76 7.89 8.10 -10.25
CA ASN A 76 7.78 8.32 -11.68
C ASN A 76 6.42 8.87 -12.12
N HIS A 77 5.31 8.25 -11.67
CA HIS A 77 3.98 8.72 -12.03
C HIS A 77 3.67 10.12 -11.48
N PHE A 78 4.14 10.42 -10.28
CA PHE A 78 4.06 11.76 -9.71
C PHE A 78 4.78 12.78 -10.60
N LEU A 79 6.03 12.50 -11.00
CA LEU A 79 6.85 13.40 -11.82
C LEU A 79 6.33 13.52 -13.25
N LEU A 80 5.79 12.45 -13.84
CA LEU A 80 5.09 12.49 -15.14
C LEU A 80 3.87 13.42 -15.14
N GLY A 81 3.18 13.53 -14.01
CA GLY A 81 2.03 14.42 -13.86
C GLY A 81 2.41 15.87 -13.50
N GLU A 82 3.62 16.09 -12.98
CA GLU A 82 4.04 17.37 -12.42
C GLU A 82 4.97 18.17 -13.33
N LEU A 83 5.78 17.50 -14.13
CA LEU A 83 6.84 18.12 -14.92
C LEU A 83 6.40 18.22 -16.39
N GLY A 84 6.86 19.32 -17.04
CA GLY A 84 6.85 19.38 -18.49
C GLY A 84 7.86 18.40 -19.10
N GLU A 85 7.79 18.18 -20.42
CA GLU A 85 8.62 17.20 -21.12
C GLU A 85 10.12 17.44 -20.88
N ALA A 86 10.59 18.67 -21.04
CA ALA A 86 11.99 19.02 -20.87
C ALA A 86 12.46 18.78 -19.43
N ASP A 87 11.71 19.24 -18.43
CA ASP A 87 12.04 19.08 -17.01
C ASP A 87 12.00 17.59 -16.60
N TYR A 88 11.07 16.81 -17.15
CA TYR A 88 11.00 15.38 -16.91
C TYR A 88 12.22 14.66 -17.52
N ALA A 89 12.61 15.03 -18.73
CA ALA A 89 13.81 14.46 -19.37
C ALA A 89 15.08 14.78 -18.56
N GLU A 90 15.24 16.04 -18.06
CA GLU A 90 16.35 16.42 -17.20
C GLU A 90 16.35 15.65 -15.86
N GLU A 91 15.18 15.47 -15.24
CA GLU A 91 15.06 14.70 -14.00
C GLU A 91 15.38 13.21 -14.25
N PHE A 92 14.96 12.66 -15.40
CA PHE A 92 15.25 11.28 -15.79
C PHE A 92 16.77 11.10 -16.04
N VAL A 93 17.39 12.03 -16.76
CA VAL A 93 18.84 12.05 -16.98
C VAL A 93 19.63 12.17 -15.67
N PHE A 94 19.14 12.99 -14.73
CA PHE A 94 19.74 13.07 -13.38
C PHE A 94 19.74 11.72 -12.66
N ASN A 95 18.67 10.94 -12.82
CA ASN A 95 18.54 9.63 -12.17
C ASN A 95 19.33 8.54 -12.89
N TYR A 96 19.40 8.55 -14.24
CA TYR A 96 19.84 7.39 -15.04
C TYR A 96 20.96 7.71 -16.05
N GLY A 97 21.33 8.96 -16.20
CA GLY A 97 22.36 9.40 -17.13
C GLY A 97 21.84 9.76 -18.52
N GLU A 98 22.67 10.51 -19.25
CA GLU A 98 22.35 11.09 -20.56
C GLU A 98 21.91 10.07 -21.61
N TRP A 99 22.44 8.84 -21.54
CA TRP A 99 22.10 7.76 -22.45
C TRP A 99 20.60 7.42 -22.49
N HIS A 100 19.86 7.77 -21.45
CA HIS A 100 18.43 7.47 -21.33
C HIS A 100 17.51 8.63 -21.74
N ARG A 101 18.04 9.72 -22.27
CA ARG A 101 17.24 10.91 -22.67
C ARG A 101 16.15 10.58 -23.68
N GLY A 102 16.46 9.76 -24.70
CA GLY A 102 15.47 9.31 -25.69
C GLY A 102 14.33 8.53 -25.05
N LEU A 103 14.64 7.61 -24.15
CA LEU A 103 13.62 6.87 -23.38
C LEU A 103 12.77 7.78 -22.51
N ALA A 104 13.35 8.82 -21.90
CA ALA A 104 12.60 9.79 -21.11
C ALA A 104 11.53 10.50 -21.97
N HIS A 105 11.89 10.92 -23.18
CA HIS A 105 10.92 11.51 -24.12
C HIS A 105 9.82 10.53 -24.51
N ASP A 106 10.16 9.29 -24.82
CA ASP A 106 9.18 8.24 -25.19
C ASP A 106 8.21 7.98 -24.04
N LEU A 107 8.71 7.83 -22.80
CA LEU A 107 7.87 7.64 -21.62
C LEU A 107 6.95 8.85 -21.38
N TRP A 108 7.45 10.08 -21.52
CA TRP A 108 6.66 11.28 -21.32
C TRP A 108 5.58 11.44 -22.39
N GLN A 109 5.88 11.21 -23.64
CA GLN A 109 4.92 11.25 -24.77
C GLN A 109 3.79 10.23 -24.60
N ASN A 110 4.10 9.04 -24.08
CA ASN A 110 3.15 7.95 -23.88
C ASN A 110 2.58 7.87 -22.45
N ARG A 111 2.76 8.91 -21.61
CA ARG A 111 2.42 8.90 -20.18
C ARG A 111 0.95 8.58 -19.84
N ALA A 112 0.02 8.76 -20.79
CA ALA A 112 -1.36 8.37 -20.60
C ALA A 112 -1.52 6.86 -20.32
N ARG A 113 -0.52 6.03 -20.70
CA ARG A 113 -0.49 4.58 -20.50
C ARG A 113 0.26 4.16 -19.23
N SER A 114 0.78 5.12 -18.46
CA SER A 114 1.65 4.84 -17.31
C SER A 114 0.98 3.99 -16.24
N GLY A 115 -0.34 4.06 -16.08
CA GLY A 115 -1.08 3.25 -15.11
C GLY A 115 -1.22 1.77 -15.46
N VAL A 116 -1.02 1.41 -16.74
CA VAL A 116 -1.25 0.04 -17.27
C VAL A 116 0.03 -0.63 -17.77
N GLU A 117 1.06 0.14 -18.13
CA GLU A 117 2.31 -0.40 -18.67
C GLU A 117 3.37 -0.58 -17.58
N SER A 118 3.84 -1.81 -17.44
CA SER A 118 4.87 -2.18 -16.44
C SER A 118 6.20 -1.43 -16.62
N ALA A 119 6.51 -0.97 -17.83
CA ALA A 119 7.72 -0.20 -18.13
C ALA A 119 7.89 1.03 -17.22
N TYR A 120 6.81 1.70 -16.84
CA TYR A 120 6.87 2.88 -15.97
C TYR A 120 7.27 2.56 -14.53
N PHE A 121 7.09 1.32 -14.10
CA PHE A 121 7.48 0.86 -12.76
C PHE A 121 8.96 0.48 -12.66
N ALA A 122 9.65 0.38 -13.78
CA ALA A 122 11.08 0.10 -13.81
C ALA A 122 11.96 1.32 -13.44
N TRP A 123 11.38 2.52 -13.39
CA TRP A 123 12.09 3.79 -13.23
C TRP A 123 11.63 4.54 -11.97
N PRO A 124 12.22 4.27 -10.79
CA PRO A 124 11.81 4.87 -9.50
C PRO A 124 11.84 6.38 -9.44
N MET A 125 12.78 7.07 -10.09
CA MET A 125 12.88 8.53 -10.12
C MET A 125 13.01 9.18 -8.73
N ILE A 126 13.75 8.54 -7.80
CA ILE A 126 13.87 8.97 -6.40
C ILE A 126 15.24 9.52 -6.04
N ALA A 127 16.24 9.41 -6.94
CA ALA A 127 17.62 9.72 -6.61
C ALA A 127 17.80 11.15 -6.06
N ARG A 128 17.13 12.15 -6.66
CA ARG A 128 17.29 13.55 -6.27
C ARG A 128 16.86 13.77 -4.82
N VAL A 129 15.67 13.37 -4.46
CA VAL A 129 15.13 13.59 -3.11
C VAL A 129 15.85 12.73 -2.07
N CYS A 130 16.25 11.49 -2.42
CA CYS A 130 16.99 10.63 -1.50
C CYS A 130 18.41 11.10 -1.22
N ARG A 131 19.09 11.68 -2.23
CA ARG A 131 20.44 12.23 -2.07
C ARG A 131 20.47 13.54 -1.26
N SER A 132 19.39 14.32 -1.30
CA SER A 132 19.26 15.55 -0.53
C SER A 132 18.78 15.34 0.91
N ALA A 133 18.17 14.17 1.21
CA ALA A 133 17.60 13.88 2.51
C ALA A 133 18.67 13.65 3.60
N LEU A 134 18.41 14.08 4.82
CA LEU A 134 19.25 13.79 6.00
C LEU A 134 19.11 12.31 6.43
N ALA A 135 17.92 11.73 6.20
CA ALA A 135 17.64 10.30 6.26
C ALA A 135 16.39 10.00 5.41
N VAL A 136 16.30 8.77 4.92
CA VAL A 136 15.15 8.27 4.17
C VAL A 136 14.50 7.13 4.96
N ILE A 137 13.25 7.34 5.39
CA ILE A 137 12.44 6.32 6.03
C ILE A 137 11.66 5.58 4.94
N VAL A 138 11.68 4.27 5.00
CA VAL A 138 10.90 3.36 4.14
C VAL A 138 10.17 2.32 4.99
N HIS A 139 9.15 1.64 4.44
CA HIS A 139 8.29 0.76 5.21
C HIS A 139 8.53 -0.73 4.95
N ASN A 140 9.48 -1.08 4.09
CA ASN A 140 9.77 -2.46 3.74
C ASN A 140 11.17 -2.61 3.11
N PRO A 141 11.74 -3.83 3.09
CA PRO A 141 13.07 -4.10 2.54
C PRO A 141 13.19 -3.80 1.04
N GLY A 142 12.14 -4.03 0.25
CA GLY A 142 12.16 -3.76 -1.20
C GLY A 142 12.34 -2.27 -1.49
N ALA A 143 11.66 -1.41 -0.72
CA ALA A 143 11.84 0.04 -0.79
C ALA A 143 13.25 0.45 -0.34
N ALA A 144 13.80 -0.17 0.72
CA ALA A 144 15.17 0.09 1.18
C ALA A 144 16.20 -0.27 0.10
N ASP A 145 16.08 -1.44 -0.51
CA ASP A 145 16.94 -1.87 -1.62
C ASP A 145 16.87 -0.90 -2.80
N THR A 146 15.67 -0.41 -3.11
CA THR A 146 15.46 0.55 -4.20
C THR A 146 16.14 1.89 -3.90
N VAL A 147 15.97 2.43 -2.69
CA VAL A 147 16.67 3.67 -2.29
C VAL A 147 18.18 3.51 -2.37
N LEU A 148 18.74 2.43 -1.80
CA LEU A 148 20.18 2.20 -1.80
C LEU A 148 20.76 2.00 -3.21
N ARG A 149 19.99 1.42 -4.14
CA ARG A 149 20.40 1.27 -5.54
C ARG A 149 20.51 2.62 -6.25
N HIS A 150 19.59 3.57 -5.98
CA HIS A 150 19.54 4.86 -6.67
C HIS A 150 20.24 5.99 -5.92
N ALA A 151 20.44 5.84 -4.62
CA ALA A 151 21.14 6.77 -3.75
C ALA A 151 21.99 6.00 -2.72
N PRO A 152 23.14 5.39 -3.13
CA PRO A 152 23.93 4.49 -2.28
C PRO A 152 24.47 5.11 -0.99
N GLN A 153 24.55 6.45 -0.92
CA GLN A 153 25.01 7.19 0.24
C GLN A 153 23.87 7.64 1.17
N ALA A 154 22.61 7.37 0.80
CA ALA A 154 21.48 7.75 1.63
C ALA A 154 21.47 6.96 2.95
N ARG A 155 21.19 7.65 4.04
CA ARG A 155 20.91 7.01 5.33
C ARG A 155 19.48 6.45 5.30
N VAL A 156 19.35 5.17 5.01
CA VAL A 156 18.05 4.49 4.96
C VAL A 156 17.69 3.92 6.33
N VAL A 157 16.46 4.17 6.77
CA VAL A 157 15.88 3.62 8.00
C VAL A 157 14.59 2.90 7.64
N GLU A 158 14.52 1.60 7.90
CA GLU A 158 13.31 0.82 7.72
C GLU A 158 12.44 0.91 8.97
N ILE A 159 11.25 1.49 8.85
CA ILE A 159 10.24 1.57 9.91
C ILE A 159 8.97 0.88 9.39
N PRO A 160 8.40 -0.12 10.08
CA PRO A 160 7.19 -0.79 9.62
C PRO A 160 6.04 0.19 9.39
N HIS A 161 5.17 -0.11 8.42
CA HIS A 161 3.94 0.66 8.25
C HIS A 161 3.09 0.55 9.52
N LEU A 162 2.61 1.66 10.08
CA LEU A 162 1.83 1.65 11.32
C LEU A 162 0.50 0.92 11.19
N TRP A 163 0.08 0.33 12.29
CA TRP A 163 -1.27 -0.18 12.51
C TRP A 163 -1.90 0.51 13.72
N ASN A 164 -3.08 1.07 13.49
CA ASN A 164 -3.90 1.67 14.55
C ASN A 164 -5.13 0.76 14.76
N PRO A 165 -5.29 0.16 15.95
CA PRO A 165 -6.39 -0.75 16.22
C PRO A 165 -7.74 -0.03 16.17
N VAL A 166 -8.71 -0.67 15.50
CA VAL A 166 -10.11 -0.25 15.50
C VAL A 166 -10.94 -1.44 15.97
N ALA A 167 -12.04 -1.17 16.67
CA ALA A 167 -12.94 -2.21 17.09
C ALA A 167 -13.49 -2.97 15.87
N SER A 168 -13.13 -4.25 15.74
CA SER A 168 -13.70 -5.14 14.72
C SER A 168 -15.12 -5.55 15.12
N GLY A 169 -15.97 -5.82 14.13
CA GLY A 169 -17.32 -6.36 14.35
C GLY A 169 -17.26 -7.73 15.05
N ASP A 170 -18.31 -8.06 15.77
CA ASP A 170 -18.47 -9.34 16.44
C ASP A 170 -18.96 -10.44 15.48
N GLY A 171 -19.00 -11.68 15.98
CA GLY A 171 -19.44 -12.85 15.20
C GLY A 171 -20.90 -12.77 14.73
N GLU A 172 -21.76 -12.05 15.45
CA GLU A 172 -23.17 -11.87 15.08
C GLU A 172 -23.29 -10.94 13.87
N GLU A 173 -22.50 -9.87 13.85
CA GLU A 173 -22.45 -8.95 12.72
C GLU A 173 -21.94 -9.62 11.45
N ARG A 174 -20.89 -10.43 11.56
CA ARG A 174 -20.39 -11.29 10.47
C ARG A 174 -21.51 -12.18 9.93
N ALA A 175 -22.20 -12.89 10.78
CA ALA A 175 -23.29 -13.80 10.39
C ALA A 175 -24.46 -13.03 9.74
N ARG A 176 -24.78 -11.84 10.24
CA ARG A 176 -25.82 -10.98 9.67
C ARG A 176 -25.48 -10.54 8.25
N LEU A 177 -24.27 -9.97 8.06
CA LEU A 177 -23.83 -9.54 6.72
C LEU A 177 -23.81 -10.68 5.70
N ARG A 178 -23.36 -11.86 6.11
CA ARG A 178 -23.37 -13.03 5.23
C ARG A 178 -24.78 -13.46 4.83
N ARG A 179 -25.74 -13.39 5.74
CA ARG A 179 -27.17 -13.64 5.43
C ARG A 179 -27.72 -12.59 4.47
N GLU A 180 -27.44 -11.31 4.71
CA GLU A 180 -27.83 -10.22 3.81
C GLU A 180 -27.29 -10.39 2.38
N TRP A 181 -26.11 -10.98 2.25
CA TRP A 181 -25.48 -11.27 0.94
C TRP A 181 -25.96 -12.61 0.33
N GLY A 182 -26.80 -13.35 1.02
CA GLY A 182 -27.22 -14.68 0.56
C GLY A 182 -26.10 -15.72 0.57
N VAL A 183 -25.08 -15.55 1.44
CA VAL A 183 -23.96 -16.49 1.58
C VAL A 183 -24.40 -17.69 2.42
N PRO A 184 -24.36 -18.93 1.87
CA PRO A 184 -24.70 -20.13 2.62
C PRO A 184 -23.71 -20.39 3.77
N GLY A 185 -24.18 -21.12 4.80
CA GLY A 185 -23.30 -21.61 5.86
C GLY A 185 -22.16 -22.47 5.29
N GLY A 186 -20.94 -22.27 5.78
CA GLY A 186 -19.75 -22.99 5.33
C GLY A 186 -19.15 -22.53 3.99
N ALA A 187 -19.76 -21.54 3.31
CA ALA A 187 -19.18 -20.99 2.10
C ALA A 187 -17.97 -20.10 2.41
N LEU A 188 -16.94 -20.18 1.57
CA LEU A 188 -15.76 -19.31 1.61
C LEU A 188 -16.09 -17.94 1.03
N VAL A 189 -15.84 -16.88 1.79
CA VAL A 189 -15.96 -15.50 1.32
C VAL A 189 -14.57 -14.91 1.10
N LEU A 190 -14.25 -14.65 -0.17
CA LEU A 190 -13.06 -13.93 -0.58
C LEU A 190 -13.32 -12.43 -0.49
N GLY A 191 -12.32 -11.62 -0.11
CA GLY A 191 -12.45 -10.16 -0.03
C GLY A 191 -11.34 -9.43 -0.80
N VAL A 192 -11.71 -8.48 -1.66
CA VAL A 192 -10.80 -7.53 -2.30
C VAL A 192 -11.21 -6.13 -1.87
N PHE A 193 -10.24 -5.34 -1.34
CA PHE A 193 -10.52 -4.03 -0.74
C PHE A 193 -9.63 -2.92 -1.29
N GLY A 194 -10.17 -1.69 -1.34
CA GLY A 194 -9.46 -0.43 -1.62
C GLY A 194 -9.59 0.01 -3.07
N HIS A 195 -8.82 1.02 -3.48
CA HIS A 195 -8.87 1.55 -4.84
C HIS A 195 -8.54 0.46 -5.87
N LEU A 196 -9.51 0.19 -6.76
CA LEU A 196 -9.41 -0.84 -7.77
C LEU A 196 -8.71 -0.27 -9.02
N ARG A 197 -7.47 -0.70 -9.21
CA ARG A 197 -6.62 -0.36 -10.35
C ARG A 197 -6.03 -1.63 -10.94
N GLU A 198 -5.43 -1.55 -12.11
CA GLU A 198 -4.87 -2.70 -12.82
C GLU A 198 -3.84 -3.45 -11.96
N THR A 199 -2.99 -2.73 -11.24
CA THR A 199 -1.96 -3.30 -10.35
C THR A 199 -2.53 -4.11 -9.19
N LYS A 200 -3.85 -3.99 -8.88
CA LYS A 200 -4.53 -4.79 -7.85
C LYS A 200 -4.83 -6.23 -8.26
N ARG A 201 -4.53 -6.60 -9.48
CA ARG A 201 -4.64 -7.99 -9.97
C ARG A 201 -6.06 -8.56 -9.88
N LEU A 202 -7.08 -7.70 -10.04
CA LEU A 202 -8.48 -8.13 -9.96
C LEU A 202 -8.83 -9.18 -11.04
N GLY A 203 -8.27 -9.07 -12.25
CA GLY A 203 -8.51 -10.01 -13.34
C GLY A 203 -8.18 -11.47 -12.99
N PRO A 204 -6.96 -11.81 -12.54
CA PRO A 204 -6.62 -13.15 -12.04
C PRO A 204 -7.55 -13.64 -10.92
N VAL A 205 -7.95 -12.76 -9.99
CA VAL A 205 -8.89 -13.10 -8.92
C VAL A 205 -10.26 -13.49 -9.49
N LEU A 206 -10.79 -12.71 -10.43
CA LEU A 206 -12.08 -12.98 -11.08
C LEU A 206 -12.05 -14.28 -11.89
N ARG A 207 -10.96 -14.57 -12.61
CA ARG A 207 -10.82 -15.84 -13.35
C ARG A 207 -10.71 -17.05 -12.42
N ALA A 208 -9.92 -16.94 -11.35
CA ALA A 208 -9.85 -18.01 -10.33
C ALA A 208 -11.23 -18.23 -9.67
N PHE A 209 -11.95 -17.16 -9.32
CA PHE A 209 -13.30 -17.22 -8.79
C PHE A 209 -14.26 -17.91 -9.77
N ALA A 210 -14.25 -17.57 -11.06
CA ALA A 210 -15.08 -18.19 -12.08
C ALA A 210 -14.80 -19.70 -12.19
N ARG A 211 -13.55 -20.14 -12.11
CA ARG A 211 -13.16 -21.57 -12.10
C ARG A 211 -13.71 -22.30 -10.87
N LEU A 212 -13.63 -21.69 -9.68
CA LEU A 212 -14.20 -22.24 -8.45
C LEU A 212 -15.73 -22.41 -8.56
N ARG A 213 -16.41 -21.41 -9.12
CA ARG A 213 -17.86 -21.44 -9.34
C ARG A 213 -18.27 -22.49 -10.38
N ALA A 214 -17.52 -22.61 -11.48
CA ALA A 214 -17.74 -23.64 -12.50
C ALA A 214 -17.62 -25.08 -11.92
N ALA A 215 -16.75 -25.25 -10.91
CA ALA A 215 -16.62 -26.48 -10.13
C ALA A 215 -17.70 -26.63 -9.03
N THR A 216 -18.73 -25.79 -9.02
CA THR A 216 -19.84 -25.78 -8.04
C THR A 216 -19.41 -25.65 -6.57
N LEU A 217 -18.22 -25.07 -6.33
CA LEU A 217 -17.73 -24.88 -4.98
C LEU A 217 -18.48 -23.72 -4.29
N PRO A 218 -18.68 -23.81 -2.95
CA PRO A 218 -19.41 -22.79 -2.20
C PRO A 218 -18.50 -21.58 -1.91
N VAL A 219 -18.28 -20.74 -2.92
CA VAL A 219 -17.44 -19.52 -2.80
C VAL A 219 -18.21 -18.27 -3.18
N HIS A 220 -17.92 -17.17 -2.49
CA HIS A 220 -18.41 -15.83 -2.77
C HIS A 220 -17.24 -14.87 -2.82
N LEU A 221 -17.40 -13.77 -3.57
CA LEU A 221 -16.37 -12.76 -3.71
C LEU A 221 -16.94 -11.37 -3.38
N LEU A 222 -16.44 -10.75 -2.32
CA LEU A 222 -16.69 -9.35 -2.01
C LEU A 222 -15.62 -8.48 -2.70
N VAL A 223 -16.06 -7.56 -3.54
CA VAL A 223 -15.22 -6.53 -4.15
C VAL A 223 -15.67 -5.17 -3.63
N ALA A 224 -14.87 -4.57 -2.75
CA ALA A 224 -15.19 -3.32 -2.05
C ALA A 224 -14.16 -2.23 -2.33
N GLY A 225 -14.63 -1.16 -2.97
CA GLY A 225 -13.81 -0.01 -3.34
C GLY A 225 -14.24 0.62 -4.66
N GLU A 226 -13.63 1.76 -4.96
CA GLU A 226 -13.89 2.48 -6.19
C GLU A 226 -12.81 2.20 -7.23
N PHE A 227 -13.22 2.13 -8.48
CA PHE A 227 -12.31 2.04 -9.60
C PHE A 227 -11.64 3.39 -9.87
N VAL A 228 -10.34 3.36 -10.14
CA VAL A 228 -9.56 4.57 -10.46
C VAL A 228 -9.99 5.22 -11.77
N SER A 229 -10.62 4.46 -12.64
CA SER A 229 -11.20 5.00 -13.87
C SER A 229 -12.42 4.19 -14.33
N PRO A 230 -13.39 4.85 -15.04
CA PRO A 230 -14.51 4.16 -15.66
C PRO A 230 -14.08 3.12 -16.72
N GLY A 231 -12.90 3.30 -17.32
CA GLY A 231 -12.34 2.35 -18.29
C GLY A 231 -12.01 1.01 -17.63
N VAL A 232 -11.33 1.05 -16.47
CA VAL A 232 -10.99 -0.15 -15.68
C VAL A 232 -12.26 -0.84 -15.20
N GLU A 233 -13.26 -0.09 -14.73
CA GLU A 233 -14.53 -0.65 -14.29
C GLU A 233 -15.26 -1.36 -15.43
N ARG A 234 -15.38 -0.73 -16.60
CA ARG A 234 -16.02 -1.33 -17.77
C ARG A 234 -15.33 -2.61 -18.24
N SER A 235 -14.00 -2.70 -18.10
CA SER A 235 -13.25 -3.90 -18.49
C SER A 235 -13.61 -5.15 -17.68
N TYR A 236 -14.16 -4.98 -16.48
CA TYR A 236 -14.59 -6.07 -15.59
C TYR A 236 -16.11 -6.14 -15.39
N ALA A 237 -16.90 -5.37 -16.13
CA ALA A 237 -18.34 -5.24 -15.88
C ALA A 237 -19.09 -6.57 -16.00
N TRP A 238 -18.71 -7.41 -16.97
CA TRP A 238 -19.32 -8.71 -17.18
C TRP A 238 -19.03 -9.68 -16.03
N GLU A 239 -17.75 -9.80 -15.66
CA GLU A 239 -17.31 -10.69 -14.57
C GLU A 239 -17.92 -10.27 -13.24
N LEU A 240 -17.93 -8.97 -12.97
CA LEU A 240 -18.46 -8.42 -11.72
C LEU A 240 -19.99 -8.56 -11.60
N GLY A 241 -20.70 -8.80 -12.69
CA GLY A 241 -22.13 -9.10 -12.71
C GLY A 241 -22.45 -10.58 -12.44
N GLN A 242 -21.46 -11.46 -12.29
CA GLN A 242 -21.69 -12.90 -12.11
C GLN A 242 -22.26 -13.24 -10.74
N PRO A 243 -23.09 -14.29 -10.63
CA PRO A 243 -23.64 -14.76 -9.36
C PRO A 243 -22.56 -15.11 -8.33
N GLY A 244 -22.78 -14.69 -7.07
CA GLY A 244 -21.83 -14.92 -5.96
C GLY A 244 -20.81 -13.81 -5.80
N ILE A 245 -20.85 -12.76 -6.63
CA ILE A 245 -20.05 -11.54 -6.44
C ILE A 245 -20.87 -10.46 -5.75
N ILE A 246 -20.35 -9.94 -4.65
CA ILE A 246 -20.91 -8.84 -3.87
C ILE A 246 -20.12 -7.58 -4.18
N ARG A 247 -20.76 -6.58 -4.78
CA ARG A 247 -20.16 -5.28 -5.10
C ARG A 247 -20.47 -4.27 -3.99
N ARG A 248 -19.43 -3.53 -3.56
CA ARG A 248 -19.56 -2.33 -2.71
C ARG A 248 -18.64 -1.24 -3.26
N GLY A 249 -19.09 0.01 -3.26
CA GLY A 249 -18.27 1.17 -3.54
C GLY A 249 -17.28 1.48 -2.43
N HIS A 250 -16.93 2.76 -2.28
CA HIS A 250 -16.15 3.21 -1.13
C HIS A 250 -16.87 2.87 0.18
N LEU A 251 -16.14 2.26 1.10
CA LEU A 251 -16.64 1.94 2.43
C LEU A 251 -16.04 2.93 3.43
N PRO A 252 -16.88 3.69 4.16
CA PRO A 252 -16.43 4.42 5.34
C PRO A 252 -15.76 3.49 6.34
N GLU A 253 -14.92 4.03 7.22
CA GLU A 253 -14.06 3.27 8.14
C GLU A 253 -14.81 2.13 8.87
N ARG A 254 -15.94 2.44 9.51
CA ARG A 254 -16.75 1.46 10.22
C ARG A 254 -17.26 0.34 9.31
N GLU A 255 -17.75 0.71 8.11
CA GLU A 255 -18.25 -0.26 7.13
C GLU A 255 -17.13 -1.10 6.55
N PHE A 256 -15.94 -0.52 6.33
CA PHE A 256 -14.76 -1.28 5.92
C PHE A 256 -14.48 -2.43 6.91
N TRP A 257 -14.47 -2.15 8.21
CA TRP A 257 -14.19 -3.17 9.23
C TRP A 257 -15.27 -4.24 9.31
N ARG A 258 -16.54 -3.84 9.20
CA ARG A 258 -17.67 -4.77 9.14
C ARG A 258 -17.57 -5.74 7.98
N HIS A 259 -17.29 -5.23 6.79
CA HIS A 259 -17.17 -6.02 5.57
C HIS A 259 -15.89 -6.88 5.56
N ALA A 260 -14.78 -6.36 6.06
CA ALA A 260 -13.53 -7.11 6.22
C ALA A 260 -13.71 -8.30 7.18
N GLY A 261 -14.38 -8.10 8.32
CA GLY A 261 -14.72 -9.16 9.28
C GLY A 261 -15.67 -10.23 8.73
N ALA A 262 -16.40 -9.95 7.65
CA ALA A 262 -17.26 -10.92 6.99
C ALA A 262 -16.54 -11.78 5.93
N ALA A 263 -15.33 -11.41 5.51
CA ALA A 263 -14.49 -12.22 4.63
C ALA A 263 -13.73 -13.30 5.42
N ASP A 264 -13.39 -14.41 4.76
CA ASP A 264 -12.54 -15.46 5.30
C ASP A 264 -11.09 -15.29 4.84
N LEU A 265 -10.90 -14.94 3.56
CA LEU A 265 -9.60 -14.75 2.94
C LEU A 265 -9.61 -13.44 2.16
N CYS A 266 -8.75 -12.51 2.56
CA CYS A 266 -8.56 -11.26 1.84
C CYS A 266 -7.45 -11.39 0.79
N LEU A 267 -7.73 -10.95 -0.43
CA LEU A 267 -6.79 -10.96 -1.55
C LEU A 267 -6.27 -9.52 -1.76
N ASN A 268 -5.05 -9.25 -1.33
CA ASN A 268 -4.41 -7.94 -1.48
C ASN A 268 -3.18 -8.04 -2.38
N LEU A 269 -3.42 -8.45 -3.62
CA LEU A 269 -2.38 -8.63 -4.63
C LEU A 269 -1.96 -7.29 -5.23
N ARG A 270 -0.68 -7.20 -5.64
CA ARG A 270 -0.12 -6.01 -6.30
C ARG A 270 0.98 -6.39 -7.28
N TYR A 271 0.79 -6.06 -8.55
CA TYR A 271 1.83 -6.20 -9.56
C TYR A 271 1.50 -5.35 -10.81
N PRO A 272 2.46 -4.55 -11.31
CA PRO A 272 3.74 -4.22 -10.70
C PRO A 272 3.58 -3.44 -9.38
N SER A 273 4.62 -3.48 -8.51
CA SER A 273 4.68 -2.72 -7.27
C SER A 273 5.39 -1.37 -7.48
N ALA A 274 4.94 -0.34 -6.78
CA ALA A 274 5.65 0.92 -6.65
C ALA A 274 6.56 0.96 -5.39
N GLY A 275 6.85 -0.20 -4.80
CA GLY A 275 7.64 -0.33 -3.59
C GLY A 275 6.90 0.05 -2.30
N GLU A 276 5.57 0.20 -2.40
CA GLU A 276 4.75 0.59 -1.25
C GLU A 276 4.47 -0.58 -0.31
N SER A 277 4.36 -0.29 0.99
CA SER A 277 3.71 -1.19 1.95
C SER A 277 2.20 -0.99 1.93
N SER A 278 1.43 -2.08 1.85
CA SER A 278 -0.02 -1.98 1.79
C SER A 278 -0.63 -1.69 3.16
N GLY A 279 -1.05 -0.45 3.40
CA GLY A 279 -1.80 -0.12 4.61
C GLY A 279 -3.09 -0.94 4.78
N ILE A 280 -3.77 -1.30 3.68
CA ILE A 280 -4.94 -2.20 3.72
C ILE A 280 -4.54 -3.60 4.18
N ALA A 281 -3.42 -4.15 3.69
CA ALA A 281 -2.95 -5.46 4.14
C ALA A 281 -2.64 -5.46 5.65
N VAL A 282 -1.89 -4.46 6.13
CA VAL A 282 -1.56 -4.30 7.55
C VAL A 282 -2.84 -4.21 8.40
N ARG A 283 -3.85 -3.46 7.95
CA ARG A 283 -5.15 -3.34 8.63
C ARG A 283 -5.88 -4.68 8.69
N LEU A 284 -6.02 -5.38 7.57
CA LEU A 284 -6.70 -6.67 7.48
C LEU A 284 -6.01 -7.72 8.34
N MET A 285 -4.69 -7.84 8.25
CA MET A 285 -3.87 -8.74 9.06
C MET A 285 -3.97 -8.42 10.54
N GLY A 286 -3.89 -7.14 10.92
CA GLY A 286 -4.03 -6.69 12.31
C GLY A 286 -5.41 -6.99 12.91
N ALA A 287 -6.45 -7.04 12.08
CA ALA A 287 -7.80 -7.47 12.46
C ALA A 287 -8.00 -8.99 12.51
N GLY A 288 -6.97 -9.79 12.20
CA GLY A 288 -7.05 -11.24 12.18
C GLY A 288 -7.62 -11.83 10.90
N CYS A 289 -7.74 -11.04 9.82
CA CYS A 289 -8.15 -11.56 8.53
C CYS A 289 -6.97 -12.29 7.86
N ALA A 290 -7.12 -13.57 7.53
CA ALA A 290 -6.15 -14.24 6.68
C ALA A 290 -6.01 -13.48 5.36
N THR A 291 -4.77 -13.15 4.98
CA THR A 291 -4.53 -12.29 3.82
C THR A 291 -3.52 -12.92 2.87
N MET A 292 -3.86 -12.92 1.59
CA MET A 292 -2.97 -13.30 0.50
C MET A 292 -2.30 -12.05 -0.06
N LEU A 293 -0.99 -12.07 -0.17
CA LEU A 293 -0.14 -10.99 -0.69
C LEU A 293 0.66 -11.48 -1.89
N THR A 294 0.97 -10.58 -2.81
CA THR A 294 1.94 -10.89 -3.86
C THR A 294 3.32 -11.09 -3.22
N ASP A 295 3.97 -12.20 -3.54
CA ASP A 295 5.32 -12.50 -3.05
C ASP A 295 6.33 -11.54 -3.69
N GLY A 296 7.22 -11.01 -2.87
CA GLY A 296 8.22 -10.02 -3.28
C GLY A 296 8.97 -9.43 -2.09
N ARG A 297 10.00 -8.66 -2.41
CA ARG A 297 10.86 -8.01 -1.40
C ARG A 297 10.08 -7.10 -0.44
N GLU A 298 8.95 -6.57 -0.85
CA GLU A 298 8.11 -5.69 -0.02
C GLU A 298 7.49 -6.39 1.18
N ILE A 299 7.37 -7.72 1.13
CA ILE A 299 6.78 -8.52 2.21
C ILE A 299 7.79 -9.45 2.91
N ASP A 300 9.09 -9.31 2.64
CA ASP A 300 10.12 -10.20 3.21
C ASP A 300 10.21 -10.19 4.74
N ARG A 301 9.75 -9.10 5.39
CA ARG A 301 9.68 -9.04 6.87
C ARG A 301 8.54 -9.85 7.45
N PHE A 302 7.53 -10.18 6.65
CA PHE A 302 6.45 -11.02 7.14
C PHE A 302 6.91 -12.49 7.22
N PRO A 303 6.84 -13.14 8.39
CA PRO A 303 7.02 -14.58 8.49
C PRO A 303 6.05 -15.34 7.58
N ARG A 304 6.45 -16.55 7.16
CA ARG A 304 5.63 -17.31 6.19
C ARG A 304 4.26 -17.73 6.72
N GLU A 305 4.15 -17.85 8.04
CA GLU A 305 2.91 -18.24 8.73
C GLU A 305 1.88 -17.12 8.88
N VAL A 306 2.25 -15.84 8.63
CA VAL A 306 1.34 -14.70 8.85
C VAL A 306 0.59 -14.25 7.61
N CYS A 307 0.94 -14.75 6.43
CA CYS A 307 0.21 -14.45 5.18
C CYS A 307 0.38 -15.56 4.16
N LEU A 308 -0.58 -15.68 3.24
CA LEU A 308 -0.44 -16.52 2.06
C LEU A 308 0.31 -15.72 0.98
N ARG A 309 1.30 -16.34 0.35
CA ARG A 309 2.13 -15.68 -0.66
C ARG A 309 1.79 -16.19 -2.05
N CYS A 310 1.59 -15.29 -2.99
CA CYS A 310 1.21 -15.57 -4.36
C CYS A 310 2.21 -14.91 -5.32
N ASP A 311 2.88 -15.70 -6.14
CA ASP A 311 3.80 -15.18 -7.15
C ASP A 311 3.04 -14.40 -8.22
N ALA A 312 3.53 -13.23 -8.58
CA ALA A 312 3.02 -12.52 -9.74
C ALA A 312 3.48 -13.21 -11.03
N GLY A 313 2.58 -13.44 -11.97
CA GLY A 313 2.93 -14.01 -13.25
C GLY A 313 1.98 -15.11 -13.73
N MET A 314 2.50 -16.08 -14.50
CA MET A 314 1.67 -17.10 -15.16
C MET A 314 0.97 -18.06 -14.19
N ALA A 315 1.58 -18.34 -13.04
CA ALA A 315 1.04 -19.24 -12.02
C ALA A 315 0.07 -18.56 -11.03
N GLU A 316 -0.08 -17.24 -11.09
CA GLU A 316 -0.86 -16.45 -10.11
C GLU A 316 -2.29 -16.98 -9.93
N GLU A 317 -2.99 -17.22 -11.03
CA GLU A 317 -4.38 -17.72 -11.02
C GLU A 317 -4.47 -19.11 -10.40
N ASP A 318 -3.56 -20.02 -10.75
CA ASP A 318 -3.53 -21.38 -10.22
C ASP A 318 -3.16 -21.41 -8.73
N GLN A 319 -2.28 -20.52 -8.27
CA GLN A 319 -1.97 -20.38 -6.86
C GLN A 319 -3.16 -19.85 -6.07
N ILE A 320 -3.87 -18.82 -6.58
CA ILE A 320 -5.10 -18.33 -5.96
C ILE A 320 -6.11 -19.48 -5.82
N LEU A 321 -6.30 -20.26 -6.90
CA LEU A 321 -7.19 -21.42 -6.90
C LEU A 321 -6.77 -22.46 -5.86
N ALA A 322 -5.49 -22.82 -5.80
CA ALA A 322 -4.95 -23.80 -4.86
C ALA A 322 -5.17 -23.38 -3.40
N TYR A 323 -4.91 -22.11 -3.07
CA TYR A 323 -5.15 -21.57 -1.73
C TYR A 323 -6.65 -21.53 -1.38
N CYS A 324 -7.53 -21.19 -2.32
CA CYS A 324 -8.98 -21.24 -2.09
C CYS A 324 -9.45 -22.67 -1.83
N LEU A 325 -8.95 -23.67 -2.58
CA LEU A 325 -9.25 -25.08 -2.36
C LEU A 325 -8.73 -25.56 -1.00
N TRP A 326 -7.54 -25.13 -0.61
CA TRP A 326 -7.01 -25.41 0.72
C TRP A 326 -7.87 -24.77 1.83
N ALA A 327 -8.25 -23.50 1.68
CA ALA A 327 -9.08 -22.79 2.65
C ALA A 327 -10.45 -23.45 2.87
N LEU A 328 -11.08 -23.96 1.79
CA LEU A 328 -12.33 -24.71 1.87
C LEU A 328 -12.17 -26.04 2.64
N ARG A 329 -11.01 -26.69 2.53
CA ARG A 329 -10.72 -27.98 3.21
C ARG A 329 -10.23 -27.79 4.64
N SER A 330 -9.62 -26.65 4.94
CA SER A 330 -8.98 -26.34 6.23
C SER A 330 -9.36 -24.95 6.75
N PRO A 331 -10.64 -24.70 7.11
CA PRO A 331 -11.06 -23.42 7.67
C PRO A 331 -10.28 -23.04 8.94
N GLN A 332 -9.94 -24.04 9.76
CA GLN A 332 -9.13 -23.85 10.97
C GLN A 332 -7.69 -23.43 10.65
N GLY A 333 -7.07 -24.03 9.62
CA GLY A 333 -5.75 -23.61 9.16
C GLY A 333 -5.76 -22.18 8.64
N LEU A 334 -6.83 -21.78 7.94
CA LEU A 334 -7.00 -20.40 7.50
C LEU A 334 -7.15 -19.43 8.69
N ALA A 335 -7.92 -19.79 9.71
CA ALA A 335 -8.06 -19.02 10.94
C ALA A 335 -6.71 -18.86 11.67
N GLN A 336 -5.90 -19.92 11.74
CA GLN A 336 -4.54 -19.86 12.33
C GLN A 336 -3.64 -18.84 11.62
N VAL A 337 -3.71 -18.74 10.29
CA VAL A 337 -2.99 -17.70 9.53
C VAL A 337 -3.45 -16.30 9.96
N GLY A 338 -4.76 -16.09 10.11
CA GLY A 338 -5.32 -14.83 10.59
C GLY A 338 -4.85 -14.45 12.01
N ASP A 339 -4.87 -15.43 12.93
CA ASP A 339 -4.43 -15.24 14.31
C ASP A 339 -2.93 -14.90 14.39
N ALA A 340 -2.10 -15.64 13.64
CA ALA A 340 -0.67 -15.38 13.54
C ALA A 340 -0.39 -13.99 12.94
N ALA A 341 -1.14 -13.60 11.91
CA ALA A 341 -1.07 -12.27 11.32
C ALA A 341 -1.39 -11.17 12.35
N ALA A 342 -2.49 -11.31 13.09
CA ALA A 342 -2.88 -10.35 14.13
C ALA A 342 -1.82 -10.19 15.21
N ALA A 343 -1.28 -11.31 15.71
CA ALA A 343 -0.23 -11.31 16.72
C ALA A 343 1.04 -10.59 16.22
N TYR A 344 1.44 -10.87 14.97
CA TYR A 344 2.60 -10.22 14.36
C TYR A 344 2.39 -8.71 14.17
N ILE A 345 1.27 -8.31 13.58
CA ILE A 345 0.97 -6.89 13.32
C ILE A 345 0.88 -6.09 14.61
N ARG A 346 0.20 -6.62 15.64
CA ARG A 346 0.12 -5.97 16.96
C ARG A 346 1.47 -5.76 17.61
N ARG A 347 2.43 -6.65 17.39
CA ARG A 347 3.77 -6.55 17.95
C ARG A 347 4.68 -5.62 17.14
N GLU A 348 4.71 -5.77 15.80
CA GLU A 348 5.69 -5.10 14.96
C GLU A 348 5.20 -3.76 14.37
N HIS A 349 3.89 -3.61 14.17
CA HIS A 349 3.28 -2.47 13.49
C HIS A 349 2.50 -1.55 14.44
N ASP A 350 2.60 -1.78 15.76
CA ASP A 350 1.92 -0.96 16.78
C ASP A 350 2.22 0.53 16.59
N LEU A 351 1.19 1.37 16.67
CA LEU A 351 1.28 2.81 16.43
C LEU A 351 2.32 3.50 17.31
N HIS A 352 2.33 3.20 18.62
CA HIS A 352 3.24 3.87 19.57
C HIS A 352 4.69 3.38 19.38
N ARG A 353 4.87 2.09 19.09
CA ARG A 353 6.18 1.54 18.70
C ARG A 353 6.71 2.23 17.44
N VAL A 354 5.89 2.35 16.41
CA VAL A 354 6.25 3.01 15.14
C VAL A 354 6.58 4.49 15.40
N ALA A 355 5.77 5.22 16.16
CA ALA A 355 6.04 6.62 16.54
C ALA A 355 7.37 6.75 17.31
N GLY A 356 7.70 5.80 18.18
CA GLY A 356 8.99 5.71 18.86
C GLY A 356 10.17 5.64 17.90
N LEU A 357 10.10 4.76 16.89
CA LEU A 357 11.15 4.62 15.86
C LEU A 357 11.32 5.91 15.02
N TYR A 358 10.22 6.60 14.70
CA TYR A 358 10.29 7.93 14.09
C TYR A 358 11.00 8.93 14.99
N ALA A 359 10.65 9.00 16.29
CA ALA A 359 11.26 9.91 17.24
C ALA A 359 12.76 9.64 17.42
N GLU A 360 13.18 8.39 17.47
CA GLU A 360 14.59 7.98 17.52
C GLU A 360 15.35 8.41 16.27
N THR A 361 14.77 8.19 15.09
CA THR A 361 15.36 8.59 13.81
C THR A 361 15.58 10.10 13.75
N LEU A 362 14.55 10.87 14.13
CA LEU A 362 14.61 12.34 14.13
C LEU A 362 15.66 12.89 15.11
N ARG A 363 15.73 12.35 16.33
CA ARG A 363 16.77 12.69 17.32
C ARG A 363 18.17 12.36 16.80
N GLY A 364 18.33 11.20 16.19
CA GLY A 364 19.61 10.74 15.64
C GLY A 364 20.09 11.50 14.39
N VAL A 365 19.24 12.29 13.77
CA VAL A 365 19.63 13.24 12.70
C VAL A 365 20.13 14.55 13.30
N VAL A 366 19.40 15.15 14.24
CA VAL A 366 19.76 16.42 14.86
C VAL A 366 21.03 16.33 15.69
N GLY A 367 21.29 15.23 16.37
CA GLY A 367 22.51 15.04 17.16
C GLY A 367 23.82 14.88 16.36
N ARG A 368 23.75 14.94 15.03
CA ARG A 368 24.90 14.82 14.10
C ARG A 368 25.14 16.06 13.23
N VAL A 369 24.25 17.03 13.27
CA VAL A 369 24.39 18.36 12.69
C VAL A 369 24.95 19.31 13.73
#